data_ee1e18df43ef7d955901da5115cec35a
#
_entry.id   ee1e18df43ef7d955901da5115cec35a
#
_cell.length_a   1.000
_cell.length_b   1.000
_cell.length_c   1.000
_cell.angle_alpha   90.00
_cell.angle_beta   90.00
_cell.angle_gamma   90.00
#
_symmetry.space_group_name_H-M   'P 1'
#
loop_
_entity.id
_entity.type
_entity.pdbx_description
1 polymer ?
#
loop_
_entity_poly.entity_id
_entity_poly.type
_entity_poly.pdbx_seq_one_letter_code
_entity_poly.pdbx_strand_id
1 'polypeptide(L)'
;MKHSLRLIALLVVAVTVVALTGYVNANPQDEYFRFKDTACTATPYLHCPDSECSGPTVINEGNVVEMKTRRTYFLDYPCDLKKGEKVTFVLSLHGAGSYGNWQRNYFPIMDYKDKYRLVIATPNSPTRVWSDADDEYLHNIVNFVIEQIGKENIKAFWLAGHSQGGMTSNRIVRTDFFKDKVDGWLSLSGGRLGGNPGRGATFAPSGAPGAGATGAAPARGAAPAGATGGAPAGSPPGMSQAMAALRELPAADFSFIYETGRREMDDKGLPETSDWAKKYECGARSNPREIVDTKAGYVYDGSRLNQLRPGWGLLPAPGKAQVSVYPDCKQGKVVADVVRLDKGHTEGLEPKVTEELVKLMLSAKGGKLQQVP
;
A
#
# COMPACT_ATOMS: atom_id res chain seq x y z
N MET A 1 -49.33 -37.84 51.31
CA MET A 1 -48.55 -36.57 51.36
C MET A 1 -47.04 -36.72 51.22
N LYS A 2 -46.41 -37.85 51.48
CA LYS A 2 -44.93 -38.01 51.36
C LYS A 2 -44.40 -38.26 49.93
N HIS A 3 -45.21 -38.70 49.01
CA HIS A 3 -44.81 -38.95 47.60
C HIS A 3 -44.82 -37.67 46.72
N SER A 4 -45.65 -36.70 47.03
CA SER A 4 -45.73 -35.43 46.26
C SER A 4 -44.53 -34.51 46.50
N LEU A 5 -43.92 -34.55 47.69
CA LEU A 5 -42.74 -33.73 47.99
C LEU A 5 -41.47 -34.22 47.27
N ARG A 6 -41.36 -35.55 47.00
CA ARG A 6 -40.20 -36.09 46.29
C ARG A 6 -40.23 -35.80 44.78
N LEU A 7 -41.42 -35.70 44.19
CA LEU A 7 -41.54 -35.35 42.77
C LEU A 7 -41.21 -33.86 42.53
N ILE A 8 -41.61 -32.97 43.46
CA ILE A 8 -41.34 -31.53 43.36
C ILE A 8 -39.82 -31.26 43.51
N ALA A 9 -39.15 -31.97 44.42
CA ALA A 9 -37.70 -31.83 44.63
C ALA A 9 -36.88 -32.29 43.42
N LEU A 10 -37.32 -33.37 42.72
CA LEU A 10 -36.69 -33.85 41.47
C LEU A 10 -36.90 -32.93 40.30
N LEU A 11 -38.08 -32.28 40.19
CA LEU A 11 -38.40 -31.33 39.11
C LEU A 11 -37.60 -30.03 39.29
N VAL A 12 -37.38 -29.54 40.50
CA VAL A 12 -36.58 -28.33 40.79
C VAL A 12 -35.13 -28.57 40.49
N VAL A 13 -34.58 -29.75 40.82
CA VAL A 13 -33.18 -30.10 40.50
C VAL A 13 -32.98 -30.27 38.98
N ALA A 14 -33.93 -30.84 38.25
CA ALA A 14 -33.84 -30.97 36.83
C ALA A 14 -33.91 -29.63 36.08
N VAL A 15 -34.73 -28.67 36.56
CA VAL A 15 -34.88 -27.34 35.97
C VAL A 15 -33.62 -26.49 36.28
N THR A 16 -33.01 -26.62 37.45
CA THR A 16 -31.78 -25.90 37.79
C THR A 16 -30.55 -26.45 37.02
N VAL A 17 -30.49 -27.73 36.74
CA VAL A 17 -29.42 -28.32 35.94
C VAL A 17 -29.52 -27.90 34.47
N VAL A 18 -30.76 -27.83 33.89
CA VAL A 18 -30.94 -27.35 32.52
C VAL A 18 -30.68 -25.85 32.40
N ALA A 19 -30.91 -25.04 33.42
CA ALA A 19 -30.59 -23.62 33.41
C ALA A 19 -29.08 -23.34 33.55
N LEU A 20 -28.31 -24.26 34.14
CA LEU A 20 -26.85 -24.12 34.30
C LEU A 20 -26.04 -24.64 33.13
N THR A 21 -26.61 -25.48 32.27
CA THR A 21 -25.94 -25.95 31.06
C THR A 21 -26.07 -25.01 29.86
N GLY A 22 -26.89 -23.95 29.98
CA GLY A 22 -27.07 -22.94 28.93
C GLY A 22 -26.02 -21.82 28.92
N TYR A 23 -25.18 -21.68 29.94
CA TYR A 23 -24.01 -20.81 29.90
C TYR A 23 -22.84 -21.58 29.28
N VAL A 24 -22.87 -21.74 27.97
CA VAL A 24 -21.64 -21.97 27.23
C VAL A 24 -20.78 -20.73 27.50
N ASN A 25 -19.77 -20.85 28.30
CA ASN A 25 -18.69 -19.87 28.41
C ASN A 25 -18.11 -19.73 27.00
N ALA A 26 -18.65 -18.84 26.21
CA ALA A 26 -17.97 -18.37 25.00
C ALA A 26 -16.64 -17.81 25.49
N ASN A 27 -15.53 -18.51 25.18
CA ASN A 27 -14.21 -18.03 25.51
C ASN A 27 -14.09 -16.63 24.89
N PRO A 28 -13.81 -15.56 25.64
CA PRO A 28 -13.68 -14.21 25.06
C PRO A 28 -12.72 -14.14 23.88
N GLN A 29 -11.80 -15.10 23.77
CA GLN A 29 -10.90 -15.24 22.61
C GLN A 29 -11.61 -15.70 21.32
N ASP A 30 -12.81 -16.29 21.39
CA ASP A 30 -13.57 -16.75 20.21
C ASP A 30 -14.29 -15.61 19.48
N GLU A 31 -14.41 -14.44 20.08
CA GLU A 31 -15.07 -13.28 19.48
C GLU A 31 -14.18 -12.59 18.42
N TYR A 32 -12.85 -12.65 18.60
CA TYR A 32 -11.90 -11.95 17.74
C TYR A 32 -11.47 -12.81 16.55
N PHE A 33 -11.30 -12.12 15.41
CA PHE A 33 -10.74 -12.71 14.22
C PHE A 33 -9.22 -12.88 14.37
N ARG A 34 -8.69 -13.98 13.85
CA ARG A 34 -7.24 -14.23 13.73
C ARG A 34 -6.95 -14.86 12.37
N PHE A 35 -5.98 -14.33 11.66
CA PHE A 35 -5.42 -15.03 10.53
C PHE A 35 -4.68 -16.28 11.00
N LYS A 36 -4.82 -17.35 10.23
CA LYS A 36 -4.13 -18.61 10.52
C LYS A 36 -2.61 -18.37 10.61
N ASP A 37 -2.00 -18.88 11.67
CA ASP A 37 -0.54 -18.81 11.92
C ASP A 37 0.06 -17.39 11.88
N THR A 38 -0.77 -16.36 12.10
CA THR A 38 -0.31 -14.97 12.04
C THR A 38 -0.80 -14.19 13.25
N ALA A 39 0.14 -13.65 14.01
CA ALA A 39 -0.19 -12.73 15.09
C ALA A 39 -0.70 -11.39 14.54
N CYS A 40 -1.66 -10.78 15.23
CA CYS A 40 -2.08 -9.40 14.95
C CYS A 40 -0.96 -8.42 15.32
N THR A 41 -0.97 -7.25 14.70
CA THR A 41 -0.01 -6.19 15.01
C THR A 41 -0.51 -5.37 16.20
N ALA A 42 0.20 -5.47 17.33
CA ALA A 42 -0.10 -4.67 18.52
C ALA A 42 0.23 -3.20 18.30
N THR A 43 -0.51 -2.30 18.92
CA THR A 43 -0.24 -0.85 18.95
C THR A 43 0.28 -0.42 20.32
N PRO A 44 1.22 0.54 20.39
CA PRO A 44 1.86 1.20 19.24
C PRO A 44 2.83 0.25 18.52
N TYR A 45 2.89 0.36 17.18
CA TYR A 45 3.88 -0.37 16.42
C TYR A 45 5.27 0.25 16.60
N LEU A 46 6.28 -0.60 16.78
CA LEU A 46 7.67 -0.14 16.87
C LEU A 46 8.23 0.04 15.44
N HIS A 47 8.38 1.28 15.05
CA HIS A 47 9.04 1.64 13.80
C HIS A 47 10.56 1.42 13.86
N CYS A 48 11.19 1.36 12.69
CA CYS A 48 12.62 1.22 12.62
C CYS A 48 13.31 2.38 13.33
N PRO A 49 14.30 2.10 14.19
CA PRO A 49 15.16 3.13 14.77
C PRO A 49 15.86 3.92 13.64
N ASP A 50 16.16 5.19 13.90
CA ASP A 50 16.94 6.06 13.03
C ASP A 50 16.41 6.22 11.60
N SER A 51 15.11 5.96 11.39
CA SER A 51 14.45 6.13 10.11
C SER A 51 14.96 5.22 8.98
N GLU A 52 15.91 4.34 9.24
CA GLU A 52 16.54 3.51 8.23
C GLU A 52 16.26 2.02 8.51
N CYS A 53 15.36 1.45 7.73
CA CYS A 53 15.07 0.01 7.77
C CYS A 53 15.91 -0.72 6.74
N SER A 54 17.21 -0.46 6.71
CA SER A 54 18.11 -1.07 5.76
C SER A 54 19.02 -2.10 6.45
N GLY A 55 19.02 -3.31 5.92
CA GLY A 55 19.93 -4.37 6.35
C GLY A 55 19.53 -5.72 5.79
N PRO A 56 20.46 -6.65 5.62
CA PRO A 56 20.19 -7.98 5.08
C PRO A 56 19.23 -8.80 5.94
N THR A 57 19.12 -8.53 7.23
CA THR A 57 18.18 -9.18 8.15
C THR A 57 16.75 -8.75 7.93
N VAL A 58 16.53 -7.53 7.44
CA VAL A 58 15.19 -6.95 7.26
C VAL A 58 14.55 -7.37 5.93
N ILE A 59 15.35 -7.72 4.94
CA ILE A 59 14.87 -8.07 3.58
C ILE A 59 14.00 -9.34 3.60
N ASN A 60 14.37 -10.31 4.43
CA ASN A 60 13.69 -11.60 4.52
C ASN A 60 12.70 -11.68 5.69
N GLU A 61 12.54 -10.61 6.45
CA GLU A 61 11.59 -10.57 7.55
C GLU A 61 10.18 -10.34 7.03
N GLY A 62 9.26 -11.10 7.53
CA GLY A 62 7.84 -10.99 7.39
C GLY A 62 7.20 -11.88 8.43
N ASN A 63 6.03 -11.50 8.93
CA ASN A 63 5.33 -12.29 9.94
C ASN A 63 4.47 -13.42 9.34
N VAL A 64 4.43 -13.52 8.02
CA VAL A 64 3.71 -14.58 7.30
C VAL A 64 4.59 -15.17 6.20
N VAL A 65 4.51 -16.49 6.03
CA VAL A 65 5.13 -17.21 4.91
C VAL A 65 4.05 -17.56 3.89
N GLU A 66 4.17 -17.09 2.66
CA GLU A 66 3.37 -17.58 1.55
C GLU A 66 3.85 -19.00 1.20
N MET A 67 2.92 -19.98 1.29
CA MET A 67 3.32 -21.40 1.37
C MET A 67 3.77 -21.99 0.04
N LYS A 68 3.32 -21.46 -1.11
CA LYS A 68 3.70 -22.01 -2.42
C LYS A 68 5.07 -21.54 -2.87
N THR A 69 5.31 -20.22 -2.79
CA THR A 69 6.59 -19.62 -3.18
C THR A 69 7.62 -19.60 -2.06
N ARG A 70 7.20 -19.90 -0.81
CA ARG A 70 8.04 -19.86 0.42
C ARG A 70 8.61 -18.46 0.71
N ARG A 71 7.97 -17.43 0.19
CA ARG A 71 8.37 -16.03 0.40
C ARG A 71 7.62 -15.44 1.59
N THR A 72 8.26 -14.50 2.27
CA THR A 72 7.66 -13.83 3.43
C THR A 72 7.05 -12.50 3.06
N TYR A 73 6.01 -12.11 3.79
CA TYR A 73 5.40 -10.79 3.73
C TYR A 73 4.93 -10.35 5.11
N PHE A 74 4.66 -9.07 5.27
CA PHE A 74 4.02 -8.56 6.48
C PHE A 74 2.51 -8.53 6.29
N LEU A 75 1.78 -8.95 7.33
CA LEU A 75 0.34 -8.85 7.39
C LEU A 75 -0.04 -8.14 8.71
N ASP A 76 -0.47 -6.90 8.57
CA ASP A 76 -0.85 -6.05 9.68
C ASP A 76 -2.37 -5.93 9.76
N TYR A 77 -2.95 -6.21 10.94
CA TYR A 77 -4.38 -6.12 11.17
C TYR A 77 -4.69 -5.85 12.65
N PRO A 78 -5.90 -5.30 12.99
CA PRO A 78 -6.26 -5.00 14.36
C PRO A 78 -6.34 -6.23 15.26
N CYS A 79 -5.81 -6.14 16.47
CA CYS A 79 -5.89 -7.22 17.45
C CYS A 79 -7.29 -7.40 18.06
N ASP A 80 -8.14 -6.39 17.95
CA ASP A 80 -9.53 -6.40 18.38
C ASP A 80 -10.53 -6.58 17.21
N LEU A 81 -10.03 -7.01 16.04
CA LEU A 81 -10.87 -7.27 14.87
C LEU A 81 -11.86 -8.41 15.18
N LYS A 82 -13.15 -8.17 15.03
CA LYS A 82 -14.18 -9.17 15.29
C LYS A 82 -14.43 -10.06 14.08
N LYS A 83 -14.89 -11.28 14.32
CA LYS A 83 -15.32 -12.18 13.25
C LYS A 83 -16.50 -11.55 12.48
N GLY A 84 -16.43 -11.53 11.16
CA GLY A 84 -17.46 -10.92 10.28
C GLY A 84 -17.43 -9.40 10.23
N GLU A 85 -16.50 -8.74 10.91
CA GLU A 85 -16.35 -7.29 10.83
C GLU A 85 -15.87 -6.86 9.46
N LYS A 86 -16.39 -5.73 8.97
CA LYS A 86 -16.03 -5.17 7.67
C LYS A 86 -14.68 -4.45 7.73
N VAL A 87 -13.78 -4.80 6.82
CA VAL A 87 -12.43 -4.21 6.72
C VAL A 87 -12.18 -3.62 5.33
N THR A 88 -11.19 -2.73 5.24
CA THR A 88 -10.57 -2.37 3.96
C THR A 88 -9.24 -3.10 3.86
N PHE A 89 -9.05 -3.82 2.76
CA PHE A 89 -7.81 -4.54 2.47
C PHE A 89 -6.89 -3.68 1.60
N VAL A 90 -5.61 -3.64 1.93
CA VAL A 90 -4.57 -2.89 1.19
C VAL A 90 -3.40 -3.82 0.89
N LEU A 91 -3.05 -3.96 -0.39
CA LEU A 91 -1.80 -4.57 -0.84
C LEU A 91 -0.80 -3.44 -1.12
N SER A 92 0.25 -3.31 -0.29
CA SER A 92 1.20 -2.20 -0.30
C SER A 92 2.56 -2.65 -0.84
N LEU A 93 2.96 -2.14 -2.01
CA LEU A 93 4.14 -2.58 -2.76
C LEU A 93 5.30 -1.58 -2.62
N HIS A 94 6.49 -2.10 -2.27
CA HIS A 94 7.69 -1.27 -2.11
C HIS A 94 8.29 -0.80 -3.45
N GLY A 95 9.14 0.22 -3.40
CA GLY A 95 9.89 0.72 -4.54
C GLY A 95 11.09 -0.15 -4.93
N ALA A 96 11.66 0.10 -6.11
CA ALA A 96 12.87 -0.59 -6.57
C ALA A 96 14.04 -0.38 -5.60
N GLY A 97 14.78 -1.46 -5.33
CA GLY A 97 15.90 -1.46 -4.40
C GLY A 97 15.49 -1.47 -2.92
N SER A 98 14.19 -1.54 -2.64
CA SER A 98 13.60 -1.54 -1.31
C SER A 98 12.97 -2.91 -0.95
N TYR A 99 12.20 -2.97 0.13
CA TYR A 99 11.56 -4.18 0.67
C TYR A 99 10.35 -3.82 1.55
N GLY A 100 9.60 -4.83 2.00
CA GLY A 100 8.33 -4.64 2.70
C GLY A 100 8.43 -3.83 3.99
N ASN A 101 9.44 -4.09 4.83
CA ASN A 101 9.55 -3.34 6.08
C ASN A 101 9.86 -1.84 5.85
N TRP A 102 10.65 -1.52 4.84
CA TRP A 102 10.85 -0.13 4.42
C TRP A 102 9.53 0.50 3.97
N GLN A 103 8.74 -0.22 3.17
CA GLN A 103 7.42 0.24 2.71
C GLN A 103 6.46 0.50 3.86
N ARG A 104 6.45 -0.36 4.90
CA ARG A 104 5.62 -0.17 6.11
C ARG A 104 5.96 1.12 6.85
N ASN A 105 7.21 1.56 6.80
CA ASN A 105 7.68 2.80 7.43
C ASN A 105 7.61 4.00 6.48
N TYR A 106 7.74 3.79 5.17
CA TYR A 106 7.55 4.85 4.17
C TYR A 106 6.09 5.29 4.10
N PHE A 107 5.16 4.35 4.02
CA PHE A 107 3.73 4.56 4.09
C PHE A 107 3.16 3.87 5.35
N PRO A 108 3.22 4.55 6.52
CA PRO A 108 2.91 3.94 7.79
C PRO A 108 1.39 3.79 8.03
N ILE A 109 0.70 3.25 7.04
CA ILE A 109 -0.75 3.03 7.06
C ILE A 109 -1.18 2.10 8.20
N MET A 110 -0.31 1.23 8.67
CA MET A 110 -0.58 0.32 9.78
C MET A 110 -0.81 1.05 11.11
N ASP A 111 -0.33 2.29 11.27
CA ASP A 111 -0.59 3.11 12.45
C ASP A 111 -2.08 3.47 12.56
N TYR A 112 -2.80 3.37 11.47
CA TYR A 112 -4.22 3.70 11.37
C TYR A 112 -5.13 2.47 11.25
N LYS A 113 -4.57 1.25 11.30
CA LYS A 113 -5.33 0.00 11.09
C LYS A 113 -6.46 -0.21 12.09
N ASP A 114 -6.20 0.10 13.36
CA ASP A 114 -7.21 -0.07 14.41
C ASP A 114 -8.35 0.94 14.24
N LYS A 115 -8.02 2.21 14.00
CA LYS A 115 -8.98 3.29 13.83
C LYS A 115 -9.87 3.11 12.61
N TYR A 116 -9.31 2.64 11.51
CA TYR A 116 -10.00 2.56 10.22
C TYR A 116 -10.29 1.12 9.75
N ARG A 117 -10.03 0.15 10.62
CA ARG A 117 -10.28 -1.29 10.37
C ARG A 117 -9.63 -1.75 9.06
N LEU A 118 -8.30 -1.59 9.01
CA LEU A 118 -7.50 -1.94 7.85
C LEU A 118 -6.82 -3.29 8.04
N VAL A 119 -6.74 -4.06 6.96
CA VAL A 119 -5.87 -5.22 6.81
C VAL A 119 -4.87 -4.89 5.73
N ILE A 120 -3.58 -4.94 6.05
CA ILE A 120 -2.52 -4.48 5.15
C ILE A 120 -1.54 -5.64 4.90
N ALA A 121 -1.39 -6.04 3.64
CA ALA A 121 -0.35 -6.96 3.23
C ALA A 121 0.79 -6.17 2.57
N THR A 122 2.02 -6.35 3.07
CA THR A 122 3.21 -5.68 2.54
C THR A 122 4.25 -6.73 2.15
N PRO A 123 4.24 -7.17 0.88
CA PRO A 123 5.11 -8.24 0.40
C PRO A 123 6.54 -7.78 0.15
N ASN A 124 7.45 -8.77 0.10
CA ASN A 124 8.85 -8.59 -0.24
C ASN A 124 9.16 -9.18 -1.63
N SER A 125 9.70 -8.36 -2.54
CA SER A 125 10.36 -8.89 -3.72
C SER A 125 11.78 -9.37 -3.34
N PRO A 126 12.13 -10.64 -3.57
CA PRO A 126 13.45 -11.17 -3.19
C PRO A 126 14.61 -10.53 -3.96
N THR A 127 14.31 -10.03 -5.15
CA THR A 127 15.28 -9.30 -5.99
C THR A 127 15.29 -7.80 -5.69
N ARG A 128 14.43 -7.33 -4.78
CA ARG A 128 14.16 -5.92 -4.49
C ARG A 128 13.62 -5.13 -5.71
N VAL A 129 13.20 -5.84 -6.75
CA VAL A 129 12.64 -5.28 -7.99
C VAL A 129 11.47 -6.16 -8.40
N TRP A 130 10.31 -5.56 -8.60
CA TRP A 130 9.10 -6.28 -9.04
C TRP A 130 9.16 -6.66 -10.51
N SER A 131 8.72 -7.88 -10.81
CA SER A 131 8.60 -8.41 -12.17
C SER A 131 7.35 -9.30 -12.30
N ASP A 132 7.11 -9.84 -13.49
CA ASP A 132 6.01 -10.79 -13.72
C ASP A 132 6.20 -12.10 -12.94
N ALA A 133 7.44 -12.45 -12.58
CA ALA A 133 7.73 -13.61 -11.74
C ALA A 133 7.18 -13.49 -10.30
N ASP A 134 6.77 -12.28 -9.91
CA ASP A 134 6.18 -12.02 -8.59
C ASP A 134 4.66 -12.19 -8.59
N ASP A 135 4.01 -12.32 -9.75
CA ASP A 135 2.55 -12.25 -9.85
C ASP A 135 1.87 -13.40 -9.09
N GLU A 136 2.36 -14.63 -9.22
CA GLU A 136 1.81 -15.77 -8.47
C GLU A 136 1.86 -15.54 -6.95
N TYR A 137 2.97 -15.03 -6.46
CA TYR A 137 3.12 -14.68 -5.04
C TYR A 137 2.10 -13.62 -4.60
N LEU A 138 1.91 -12.56 -5.39
CA LEU A 138 0.93 -11.52 -5.09
C LEU A 138 -0.50 -12.07 -5.14
N HIS A 139 -0.82 -12.94 -6.11
CA HIS A 139 -2.13 -13.61 -6.19
C HIS A 139 -2.40 -14.48 -4.96
N ASN A 140 -1.40 -15.24 -4.51
CA ASN A 140 -1.54 -16.12 -3.35
C ASN A 140 -1.79 -15.33 -2.06
N ILE A 141 -1.11 -14.20 -1.86
CA ILE A 141 -1.36 -13.30 -0.71
C ILE A 141 -2.80 -12.77 -0.74
N VAL A 142 -3.25 -12.28 -1.89
CA VAL A 142 -4.60 -11.73 -2.03
C VAL A 142 -5.66 -12.80 -1.78
N ASN A 143 -5.49 -14.00 -2.37
CA ASN A 143 -6.41 -15.11 -2.15
C ASN A 143 -6.43 -15.52 -0.67
N PHE A 144 -5.28 -15.63 -0.01
CA PHE A 144 -5.20 -15.94 1.41
C PHE A 144 -6.00 -14.95 2.27
N VAL A 145 -5.85 -13.66 2.02
CA VAL A 145 -6.59 -12.64 2.78
C VAL A 145 -8.10 -12.75 2.52
N ILE A 146 -8.50 -12.93 1.25
CA ILE A 146 -9.92 -13.07 0.87
C ILE A 146 -10.54 -14.33 1.49
N GLU A 147 -9.83 -15.46 1.44
CA GLU A 147 -10.29 -16.74 2.00
C GLU A 147 -10.44 -16.69 3.52
N GLN A 148 -9.50 -16.05 4.22
CA GLN A 148 -9.52 -16.00 5.68
C GLN A 148 -10.57 -15.02 6.23
N ILE A 149 -10.74 -13.87 5.62
CA ILE A 149 -11.71 -12.84 6.08
C ILE A 149 -13.12 -13.12 5.54
N GLY A 150 -13.23 -13.70 4.36
CA GLY A 150 -14.44 -13.78 3.55
C GLY A 150 -14.60 -12.53 2.68
N LYS A 151 -14.83 -12.74 1.37
CA LYS A 151 -14.98 -11.63 0.40
C LYS A 151 -16.07 -10.64 0.79
N GLU A 152 -17.14 -11.13 1.41
CA GLU A 152 -18.27 -10.32 1.90
C GLU A 152 -17.86 -9.34 3.03
N ASN A 153 -16.79 -9.63 3.77
CA ASN A 153 -16.30 -8.78 4.86
C ASN A 153 -15.21 -7.80 4.41
N ILE A 154 -14.75 -7.86 3.16
CA ILE A 154 -13.82 -6.88 2.59
C ILE A 154 -14.61 -5.77 1.92
N LYS A 155 -14.79 -4.65 2.60
CA LYS A 155 -15.52 -3.47 2.12
C LYS A 155 -14.94 -2.88 0.84
N ALA A 156 -13.60 -2.83 0.76
CA ALA A 156 -12.87 -2.35 -0.41
C ALA A 156 -11.47 -2.98 -0.45
N PHE A 157 -10.95 -3.20 -1.67
CA PHE A 157 -9.59 -3.67 -1.89
C PHE A 157 -8.79 -2.61 -2.67
N TRP A 158 -7.66 -2.18 -2.07
CA TRP A 158 -6.78 -1.17 -2.62
C TRP A 158 -5.39 -1.71 -2.94
N LEU A 159 -4.87 -1.31 -4.09
CA LEU A 159 -3.43 -1.36 -4.36
C LEU A 159 -2.80 -0.06 -3.91
N ALA A 160 -1.71 -0.13 -3.17
CA ALA A 160 -0.86 1.01 -2.86
C ALA A 160 0.57 0.68 -3.28
N GLY A 161 1.33 1.63 -3.80
CA GLY A 161 2.69 1.33 -4.19
C GLY A 161 3.57 2.56 -4.32
N HIS A 162 4.79 2.45 -3.76
CA HIS A 162 5.80 3.48 -3.88
C HIS A 162 6.67 3.25 -5.12
N SER A 163 6.91 4.30 -5.90
CA SER A 163 7.85 4.25 -7.02
C SER A 163 7.56 3.09 -7.98
N GLN A 164 8.48 2.12 -8.13
CA GLN A 164 8.25 0.92 -8.93
C GLN A 164 7.05 0.10 -8.42
N GLY A 165 6.76 0.08 -7.12
CA GLY A 165 5.54 -0.53 -6.58
C GLY A 165 4.26 0.10 -7.13
N GLY A 166 4.26 1.41 -7.36
CA GLY A 166 3.17 2.10 -8.06
C GLY A 166 3.08 1.69 -9.53
N MET A 167 4.20 1.59 -10.23
CA MET A 167 4.24 1.08 -11.62
C MET A 167 3.76 -0.38 -11.70
N THR A 168 4.15 -1.21 -10.73
CA THR A 168 3.69 -2.59 -10.62
C THR A 168 2.19 -2.65 -10.37
N SER A 169 1.66 -1.80 -9.49
CA SER A 169 0.22 -1.67 -9.28
C SER A 169 -0.53 -1.34 -10.56
N ASN A 170 0.01 -0.40 -11.37
CA ASN A 170 -0.52 -0.09 -12.70
C ASN A 170 -0.52 -1.31 -13.66
N ARG A 171 0.53 -2.11 -13.63
CA ARG A 171 0.64 -3.32 -14.44
C ARG A 171 -0.37 -4.37 -13.99
N ILE A 172 -0.38 -4.72 -12.71
CA ILE A 172 -1.20 -5.83 -12.21
C ILE A 172 -2.70 -5.51 -12.22
N VAL A 173 -3.12 -4.25 -12.03
CA VAL A 173 -4.54 -3.87 -12.07
C VAL A 173 -5.20 -4.12 -13.44
N ARG A 174 -4.40 -4.33 -14.48
CA ARG A 174 -4.85 -4.65 -15.85
C ARG A 174 -5.01 -6.15 -16.07
N THR A 175 -4.47 -6.99 -15.19
CA THR A 175 -4.55 -8.45 -15.32
C THR A 175 -5.95 -8.95 -14.96
N ASP A 176 -6.32 -10.11 -15.51
CA ASP A 176 -7.62 -10.75 -15.24
C ASP A 176 -7.81 -11.04 -13.74
N PHE A 177 -6.73 -11.30 -13.02
CA PHE A 177 -6.82 -11.55 -11.59
C PHE A 177 -7.23 -10.31 -10.78
N PHE A 178 -6.68 -9.13 -11.10
CA PHE A 178 -6.87 -7.92 -10.29
C PHE A 178 -7.98 -6.99 -10.80
N LYS A 179 -8.21 -6.92 -12.12
CA LYS A 179 -9.09 -5.92 -12.75
C LYS A 179 -10.50 -5.83 -12.15
N ASP A 180 -11.05 -6.98 -11.75
CA ASP A 180 -12.42 -7.10 -11.22
C ASP A 180 -12.47 -7.12 -9.69
N LYS A 181 -11.31 -7.09 -8.99
CA LYS A 181 -11.23 -7.12 -7.54
C LYS A 181 -10.86 -5.77 -6.92
N VAL A 182 -10.06 -4.95 -7.63
CA VAL A 182 -9.47 -3.73 -7.09
C VAL A 182 -10.47 -2.57 -7.17
N ASP A 183 -10.78 -1.98 -6.02
CA ASP A 183 -11.65 -0.80 -5.89
C ASP A 183 -10.89 0.51 -6.04
N GLY A 184 -9.58 0.52 -5.73
CA GLY A 184 -8.77 1.72 -5.83
C GLY A 184 -7.27 1.45 -5.96
N TRP A 185 -6.58 2.43 -6.54
CA TRP A 185 -5.13 2.45 -6.64
C TRP A 185 -4.57 3.76 -6.10
N LEU A 186 -3.69 3.67 -5.09
CA LEU A 186 -2.89 4.75 -4.53
C LEU A 186 -1.46 4.65 -5.10
N SER A 187 -1.08 5.60 -5.93
CA SER A 187 0.26 5.73 -6.48
C SER A 187 1.07 6.71 -5.63
N LEU A 188 2.06 6.20 -4.91
CA LEU A 188 2.98 6.95 -4.07
C LEU A 188 4.27 7.19 -4.86
N SER A 189 4.44 8.37 -5.41
CA SER A 189 5.58 8.71 -6.28
C SER A 189 5.81 7.69 -7.43
N GLY A 190 4.77 6.92 -7.78
CA GLY A 190 4.82 5.83 -8.76
C GLY A 190 4.40 6.22 -10.18
N GLY A 191 4.19 7.50 -10.41
CA GLY A 191 3.72 8.04 -11.67
C GLY A 191 2.20 8.28 -11.70
N ARG A 192 1.81 9.29 -12.45
CA ARG A 192 0.43 9.67 -12.72
C ARG A 192 0.12 9.33 -14.17
N LEU A 193 -0.75 8.37 -14.40
CA LEU A 193 -1.13 7.98 -15.76
C LEU A 193 -1.92 9.07 -16.47
N GLY A 194 -1.68 9.21 -17.77
CA GLY A 194 -2.41 10.12 -18.64
C GLY A 194 -2.08 11.60 -18.47
N GLY A 195 -1.15 11.95 -17.61
CA GLY A 195 -0.58 13.30 -17.49
C GLY A 195 0.80 13.38 -18.10
N ASN A 196 1.17 14.57 -18.59
CA ASN A 196 2.50 14.87 -19.14
C ASN A 196 3.59 14.22 -18.27
N PRO A 197 4.53 13.45 -18.81
CA PRO A 197 5.57 12.82 -18.02
C PRO A 197 6.50 13.92 -17.44
N GLY A 198 6.14 14.46 -16.30
CA GLY A 198 7.13 15.11 -15.46
C GLY A 198 8.26 14.09 -15.24
N ARG A 199 9.48 14.53 -15.23
CA ARG A 199 10.74 13.75 -15.31
C ARG A 199 10.83 12.44 -14.48
N GLY A 200 9.82 12.03 -13.74
CA GLY A 200 9.75 10.77 -12.99
C GLY A 200 9.58 9.50 -13.82
N ALA A 201 9.32 9.58 -15.12
CA ALA A 201 9.06 8.39 -15.96
C ALA A 201 10.28 7.85 -16.72
N THR A 202 11.46 8.42 -16.53
CA THR A 202 12.70 7.90 -17.15
C THR A 202 13.60 7.20 -16.14
N PHE A 203 13.09 6.16 -15.49
CA PHE A 203 13.97 5.17 -14.91
C PHE A 203 14.36 4.16 -16.00
N ALA A 204 15.43 4.46 -16.72
CA ALA A 204 16.23 3.38 -17.25
C ALA A 204 16.71 2.52 -16.06
N PRO A 205 16.68 1.20 -16.12
CA PRO A 205 17.27 0.37 -15.09
C PRO A 205 18.75 0.76 -15.00
N SER A 206 19.12 1.58 -14.00
CA SER A 206 20.49 1.71 -13.59
C SER A 206 20.89 0.34 -13.08
N GLY A 207 21.85 -0.28 -13.76
CA GLY A 207 22.32 -1.60 -13.44
C GLY A 207 22.54 -1.73 -11.94
N ALA A 208 22.06 -2.83 -11.35
CA ALA A 208 22.25 -3.15 -9.96
C ALA A 208 23.76 -3.06 -9.65
N PRO A 209 24.18 -2.35 -8.59
CA PRO A 209 25.52 -2.49 -8.09
C PRO A 209 25.65 -3.93 -7.57
N GLY A 210 26.47 -4.72 -8.25
CA GLY A 210 26.84 -6.05 -7.77
C GLY A 210 27.41 -5.95 -6.36
N ALA A 211 26.94 -6.80 -5.46
CA ALA A 211 27.56 -7.01 -4.18
C ALA A 211 29.00 -7.50 -4.39
N GLY A 212 29.97 -6.76 -3.84
CA GLY A 212 31.34 -7.22 -3.66
C GLY A 212 32.39 -6.34 -4.33
N ALA A 213 33.06 -5.54 -3.52
CA ALA A 213 34.52 -5.48 -3.49
C ALA A 213 34.98 -4.28 -2.63
N THR A 214 35.64 -4.60 -1.56
CA THR A 214 36.59 -3.72 -0.88
C THR A 214 37.74 -3.36 -1.87
N GLY A 215 37.93 -2.06 -2.15
CA GLY A 215 39.06 -1.64 -3.00
C GLY A 215 39.03 -0.15 -3.26
N ALA A 216 40.15 0.47 -2.88
CA ALA A 216 40.44 1.90 -2.88
C ALA A 216 40.09 2.62 -4.20
N ALA A 217 39.71 3.88 -4.03
CA ALA A 217 39.49 4.84 -5.11
C ALA A 217 40.77 5.15 -5.90
N PRO A 218 40.64 5.43 -7.19
CA PRO A 218 41.47 6.44 -7.85
C PRO A 218 40.66 7.61 -8.41
N ALA A 219 41.32 8.73 -8.42
CA ALA A 219 40.77 10.03 -8.76
C ALA A 219 40.63 10.27 -10.27
N ARG A 220 39.59 11.11 -10.56
CA ARG A 220 39.49 12.09 -11.65
C ARG A 220 39.53 11.64 -13.12
N GLY A 221 38.47 11.97 -13.81
CA GLY A 221 38.44 12.26 -15.23
C GLY A 221 37.19 13.07 -15.55
N ALA A 222 37.36 14.31 -15.96
CA ALA A 222 36.28 15.18 -16.42
C ALA A 222 35.67 14.62 -17.71
N ALA A 223 34.34 14.49 -17.76
CA ALA A 223 33.62 14.12 -18.97
C ALA A 223 33.05 15.38 -19.66
N PRO A 224 33.04 15.44 -21.00
CA PRO A 224 32.59 16.60 -21.74
C PRO A 224 31.08 16.73 -21.77
N ALA A 225 30.60 17.97 -21.79
CA ALA A 225 29.20 18.35 -21.99
C ALA A 225 28.79 18.01 -23.43
N GLY A 226 27.64 17.36 -23.59
CA GLY A 226 26.96 17.22 -24.85
C GLY A 226 26.59 15.77 -25.20
N ALA A 227 25.45 15.28 -24.66
CA ALA A 227 24.76 14.15 -25.25
C ALA A 227 23.26 14.39 -25.13
N THR A 228 22.66 14.72 -26.27
CA THR A 228 21.22 14.63 -26.51
C THR A 228 20.81 13.18 -26.33
N GLY A 229 19.97 12.92 -25.32
CA GLY A 229 19.56 11.57 -24.92
C GLY A 229 18.66 10.90 -25.98
N GLY A 230 19.28 10.16 -26.88
CA GLY A 230 18.60 9.11 -27.64
C GLY A 230 18.37 7.91 -26.72
N ALA A 231 17.21 7.24 -26.86
CA ALA A 231 16.96 5.99 -26.19
C ALA A 231 18.07 4.96 -26.49
N PRO A 232 18.51 4.14 -25.54
CA PRO A 232 19.54 3.14 -25.81
C PRO A 232 19.04 2.18 -26.89
N ALA A 233 19.79 2.10 -27.97
CA ALA A 233 19.58 1.14 -29.05
C ALA A 233 19.75 -0.28 -28.49
N GLY A 234 18.67 -1.07 -28.45
CA GLY A 234 18.75 -2.48 -28.11
C GLY A 234 17.71 -3.04 -27.11
N SER A 235 16.69 -2.29 -26.75
CA SER A 235 15.57 -2.89 -25.97
C SER A 235 14.78 -3.87 -26.86
N PRO A 236 14.44 -5.08 -26.37
CA PRO A 236 13.60 -6.01 -27.12
C PRO A 236 12.30 -5.33 -27.57
N PRO A 237 11.80 -5.59 -28.79
CA PRO A 237 10.59 -4.92 -29.33
C PRO A 237 9.35 -5.01 -28.44
N GLY A 238 9.20 -6.11 -27.67
CA GLY A 238 8.09 -6.30 -26.74
C GLY A 238 8.13 -5.41 -25.49
N MET A 239 9.31 -5.01 -25.03
CA MET A 239 9.44 -4.19 -23.82
C MET A 239 9.01 -2.74 -24.08
N SER A 240 9.23 -2.22 -25.29
CA SER A 240 8.78 -0.87 -25.66
C SER A 240 7.26 -0.78 -25.77
N GLN A 241 6.60 -1.82 -26.28
CA GLN A 241 5.14 -1.90 -26.38
C GLN A 241 4.47 -2.05 -25.01
N ALA A 242 5.01 -2.91 -24.13
CA ALA A 242 4.52 -3.07 -22.76
C ALA A 242 4.62 -1.76 -21.97
N MET A 243 5.73 -1.04 -22.09
CA MET A 243 5.92 0.27 -21.45
C MET A 243 5.01 1.35 -22.04
N ALA A 244 4.70 1.28 -23.34
CA ALA A 244 3.75 2.19 -23.96
C ALA A 244 2.31 1.95 -23.44
N ALA A 245 1.89 0.69 -23.33
CA ALA A 245 0.59 0.33 -22.80
C ALA A 245 0.37 0.80 -21.35
N LEU A 246 1.42 0.88 -20.54
CA LEU A 246 1.33 1.40 -19.17
C LEU A 246 1.10 2.92 -19.11
N ARG A 247 1.22 3.64 -20.21
CA ARG A 247 0.93 5.09 -20.31
C ARG A 247 -0.53 5.38 -20.61
N GLU A 248 -1.28 4.37 -21.03
CA GLU A 248 -2.72 4.50 -21.28
C GLU A 248 -3.51 4.24 -20.01
N LEU A 249 -4.70 4.82 -19.91
CA LEU A 249 -5.61 4.51 -18.80
C LEU A 249 -6.03 3.03 -18.88
N PRO A 250 -5.98 2.28 -17.77
CA PRO A 250 -6.56 0.94 -17.71
C PRO A 250 -8.06 0.97 -18.05
N ALA A 251 -8.53 -0.08 -18.72
CA ALA A 251 -9.97 -0.26 -18.94
C ALA A 251 -10.73 -0.51 -17.64
N ALA A 252 -10.09 -1.18 -16.65
CA ALA A 252 -10.68 -1.45 -15.36
C ALA A 252 -11.12 -0.17 -14.62
N ASP A 253 -12.22 -0.25 -13.89
CA ASP A 253 -12.79 0.87 -13.13
C ASP A 253 -12.39 0.79 -11.67
N PHE A 254 -11.68 1.80 -11.17
CA PHE A 254 -11.26 1.93 -9.77
C PHE A 254 -10.96 3.39 -9.43
N SER A 255 -10.99 3.74 -8.15
CA SER A 255 -10.59 5.07 -7.68
C SER A 255 -9.09 5.27 -7.82
N PHE A 256 -8.64 6.49 -8.08
CA PHE A 256 -7.22 6.78 -8.26
C PHE A 256 -6.78 7.96 -7.39
N ILE A 257 -5.77 7.72 -6.57
CA ILE A 257 -5.13 8.75 -5.75
C ILE A 257 -3.65 8.78 -6.12
N TYR A 258 -3.15 9.97 -6.40
CA TYR A 258 -1.73 10.20 -6.68
C TYR A 258 -1.11 11.02 -5.55
N GLU A 259 -0.02 10.54 -5.00
CA GLU A 259 0.81 11.28 -4.05
C GLU A 259 2.22 11.44 -4.62
N THR A 260 2.85 12.59 -4.42
CA THR A 260 4.23 12.86 -4.83
C THR A 260 4.85 14.00 -4.01
N GLY A 261 6.18 14.04 -3.96
CA GLY A 261 6.93 15.16 -3.44
C GLY A 261 7.09 16.29 -4.47
N ARG A 262 6.96 17.55 -4.05
CA ARG A 262 7.13 18.72 -4.94
C ARG A 262 8.51 18.74 -5.58
N ARG A 263 9.55 18.28 -4.88
CA ARG A 263 10.92 18.23 -5.40
C ARG A 263 11.14 17.18 -6.51
N GLU A 264 10.19 16.26 -6.70
CA GLU A 264 10.22 15.31 -7.82
C GLU A 264 9.64 15.91 -9.11
N MET A 265 8.91 17.01 -9.00
CA MET A 265 8.17 17.61 -10.09
C MET A 265 9.03 18.66 -10.81
N ASP A 266 8.69 18.93 -12.06
CA ASP A 266 9.18 20.11 -12.76
C ASP A 266 8.51 21.41 -12.25
N ASP A 267 8.94 22.54 -12.80
CA ASP A 267 8.42 23.86 -12.39
C ASP A 267 6.93 24.05 -12.71
N LYS A 268 6.40 23.31 -13.69
CA LYS A 268 4.99 23.39 -14.10
C LYS A 268 4.04 22.74 -13.08
N GLY A 269 4.56 21.87 -12.23
CA GLY A 269 3.75 21.16 -11.26
C GLY A 269 2.78 20.13 -11.89
N LEU A 270 1.68 19.85 -11.20
CA LEU A 270 0.65 18.95 -11.72
C LEU A 270 -0.24 19.67 -12.74
N PRO A 271 -0.62 18.99 -13.83
CA PRO A 271 -1.62 19.51 -14.75
C PRO A 271 -2.92 19.86 -14.02
N GLU A 272 -3.63 20.88 -14.49
CA GLU A 272 -4.94 21.25 -13.94
C GLU A 272 -6.00 20.19 -14.13
N THR A 273 -5.83 19.34 -15.16
CA THR A 273 -6.76 18.26 -15.48
C THR A 273 -6.14 16.90 -15.22
N SER A 274 -6.99 15.90 -15.03
CA SER A 274 -6.61 14.51 -14.87
C SER A 274 -7.38 13.67 -15.87
N ASP A 275 -6.70 12.76 -16.58
CA ASP A 275 -7.37 11.82 -17.46
C ASP A 275 -8.25 10.82 -16.67
N TRP A 276 -7.90 10.56 -15.41
CA TRP A 276 -8.76 9.84 -14.48
C TRP A 276 -10.06 10.61 -14.17
N ALA A 277 -9.95 11.91 -13.94
CA ALA A 277 -11.12 12.74 -13.72
C ALA A 277 -11.99 12.80 -14.97
N LYS A 278 -11.41 12.86 -16.16
CA LYS A 278 -12.14 12.78 -17.44
C LYS A 278 -12.82 11.43 -17.61
N LYS A 279 -12.12 10.32 -17.32
CA LYS A 279 -12.68 8.96 -17.40
C LYS A 279 -13.94 8.81 -16.56
N TYR A 280 -13.95 9.38 -15.37
CA TYR A 280 -15.10 9.30 -14.45
C TYR A 280 -16.00 10.54 -14.47
N GLU A 281 -15.84 11.42 -15.44
CA GLU A 281 -16.65 12.63 -15.61
C GLU A 281 -16.77 13.41 -14.29
N CYS A 282 -15.66 13.56 -13.59
CA CYS A 282 -15.61 14.33 -12.36
C CYS A 282 -15.71 15.83 -12.65
N GLY A 283 -16.11 16.61 -11.65
CA GLY A 283 -16.03 18.06 -11.67
C GLY A 283 -14.60 18.59 -11.75
N ALA A 284 -14.46 19.91 -11.89
CA ALA A 284 -13.16 20.58 -11.92
C ALA A 284 -12.38 20.33 -10.64
N ARG A 285 -11.04 20.29 -10.75
CA ARG A 285 -10.15 20.13 -9.60
C ARG A 285 -10.43 21.21 -8.55
N SER A 286 -10.64 20.79 -7.30
CA SER A 286 -10.83 21.70 -6.19
C SER A 286 -9.59 22.56 -5.94
N ASN A 287 -9.79 23.73 -5.33
CA ASN A 287 -8.68 24.48 -4.75
C ASN A 287 -7.92 23.61 -3.76
N PRO A 288 -6.58 23.66 -3.74
CA PRO A 288 -5.79 22.87 -2.83
C PRO A 288 -6.11 23.17 -1.36
N ARG A 289 -6.34 22.14 -0.56
CA ARG A 289 -6.41 22.22 0.89
C ARG A 289 -5.04 21.88 1.47
N GLU A 290 -4.50 22.76 2.32
CA GLU A 290 -3.21 22.52 2.96
C GLU A 290 -3.34 21.58 4.17
N ILE A 291 -2.38 20.68 4.31
CA ILE A 291 -2.11 19.88 5.51
C ILE A 291 -0.77 20.34 6.05
N VAL A 292 -0.73 20.60 7.36
CA VAL A 292 0.52 20.92 8.07
C VAL A 292 0.79 19.82 9.08
N ASP A 293 1.87 19.08 8.87
CA ASP A 293 2.38 18.12 9.82
C ASP A 293 3.40 18.77 10.76
N THR A 294 3.34 18.39 12.04
CA THR A 294 4.29 18.80 13.08
C THR A 294 5.29 17.70 13.41
N LYS A 295 5.14 16.53 12.80
CA LYS A 295 6.02 15.37 12.93
C LYS A 295 6.54 14.95 11.57
N ALA A 296 7.77 14.51 11.53
CA ALA A 296 8.37 13.89 10.36
C ALA A 296 7.78 12.50 10.09
N GLY A 297 7.94 12.01 8.86
CA GLY A 297 7.78 10.60 8.55
C GLY A 297 8.92 9.77 9.15
N TYR A 298 8.80 8.43 9.04
CA TYR A 298 9.72 7.51 9.74
C TYR A 298 11.00 7.22 8.97
N VAL A 299 10.99 7.28 7.64
CA VAL A 299 12.14 6.85 6.84
C VAL A 299 12.53 7.85 5.78
N TYR A 300 13.80 7.86 5.51
CA TYR A 300 14.42 8.37 4.29
C TYR A 300 15.41 7.31 3.80
N ASP A 301 15.80 7.38 2.55
CA ASP A 301 16.83 6.50 2.03
C ASP A 301 18.19 7.22 2.06
N GLY A 302 18.96 7.01 3.14
CA GLY A 302 20.26 7.63 3.35
C GLY A 302 21.27 7.29 2.24
N SER A 303 21.13 6.11 1.61
CA SER A 303 21.98 5.71 0.48
C SER A 303 21.76 6.56 -0.77
N ARG A 304 20.60 7.22 -0.85
CA ARG A 304 20.21 8.09 -1.97
C ARG A 304 20.23 9.57 -1.62
N LEU A 305 20.65 9.90 -0.39
CA LEU A 305 20.84 11.27 0.02
C LEU A 305 21.90 11.93 -0.86
N ASN A 306 21.48 12.87 -1.70
CA ASN A 306 22.36 13.57 -2.58
C ASN A 306 21.93 15.04 -2.69
N GLN A 307 22.74 15.93 -2.14
CA GLN A 307 22.46 17.37 -2.19
C GLN A 307 22.36 17.90 -3.63
N LEU A 308 23.01 17.22 -4.59
CA LEU A 308 22.91 17.54 -6.03
C LEU A 308 21.63 16.97 -6.67
N ARG A 309 20.86 16.14 -5.95
CA ARG A 309 19.60 15.56 -6.40
C ARG A 309 18.53 15.64 -5.29
N PRO A 310 18.13 16.84 -4.87
CA PRO A 310 17.20 17.02 -3.77
C PRO A 310 15.82 16.38 -4.04
N GLY A 311 15.50 16.06 -5.30
CA GLY A 311 14.32 15.30 -5.65
C GLY A 311 14.26 13.88 -5.10
N TRP A 312 15.40 13.29 -4.70
CA TRP A 312 15.41 11.94 -4.13
C TRP A 312 15.01 11.90 -2.67
N GLY A 313 15.53 12.78 -1.86
CA GLY A 313 15.17 12.83 -0.45
C GLY A 313 16.22 13.55 0.39
N LEU A 314 15.75 14.08 1.49
CA LEU A 314 16.54 14.75 2.52
C LEU A 314 16.27 14.08 3.87
N LEU A 315 16.88 14.59 4.93
CA LEU A 315 16.58 14.14 6.30
C LEU A 315 15.09 14.33 6.62
N PRO A 316 14.48 13.40 7.37
CA PRO A 316 13.09 13.52 7.79
C PRO A 316 12.86 14.83 8.53
N ALA A 317 11.84 15.54 8.16
CA ALA A 317 11.40 16.76 8.80
C ALA A 317 9.87 16.87 8.74
N PRO A 318 9.21 17.58 9.65
CA PRO A 318 7.83 17.97 9.46
C PRO A 318 7.65 18.68 8.13
N GLY A 319 6.45 18.64 7.57
CA GLY A 319 6.21 19.20 6.25
C GLY A 319 4.79 19.66 6.01
N LYS A 320 4.57 20.12 4.79
CA LYS A 320 3.28 20.55 4.30
C LYS A 320 2.89 19.78 3.06
N ALA A 321 1.60 19.50 2.93
CA ALA A 321 1.04 18.92 1.72
C ALA A 321 -0.18 19.70 1.24
N GLN A 322 -0.44 19.65 -0.05
CA GLN A 322 -1.65 20.14 -0.69
C GLN A 322 -2.46 18.97 -1.21
N VAL A 323 -3.74 18.96 -0.88
CA VAL A 323 -4.71 17.97 -1.34
C VAL A 323 -5.69 18.64 -2.27
N SER A 324 -5.80 18.14 -3.49
CA SER A 324 -6.81 18.53 -4.47
C SER A 324 -7.64 17.31 -4.83
N VAL A 325 -8.96 17.46 -4.82
CA VAL A 325 -9.89 16.40 -5.23
C VAL A 325 -10.64 16.82 -6.49
N TYR A 326 -11.06 15.85 -7.27
CA TYR A 326 -11.99 16.06 -8.38
C TYR A 326 -13.37 15.59 -7.90
N PRO A 327 -14.30 16.52 -7.62
CA PRO A 327 -15.59 16.18 -7.04
C PRO A 327 -16.52 15.47 -8.04
N ASP A 328 -17.62 14.93 -7.53
CA ASP A 328 -18.76 14.41 -8.29
C ASP A 328 -18.41 13.35 -9.36
N CYS A 329 -17.36 12.58 -9.12
CA CYS A 329 -17.00 11.49 -10.02
C CYS A 329 -18.10 10.45 -10.13
N LYS A 330 -18.44 10.01 -11.32
CA LYS A 330 -19.39 8.92 -11.57
C LYS A 330 -19.01 7.64 -10.82
N GLN A 331 -20.00 6.81 -10.55
CA GLN A 331 -19.85 5.50 -9.88
C GLN A 331 -19.28 5.58 -8.45
N GLY A 332 -19.28 6.74 -7.81
CA GLY A 332 -18.71 6.93 -6.47
C GLY A 332 -17.18 6.74 -6.44
N LYS A 333 -16.50 7.02 -7.56
CA LYS A 333 -15.04 7.00 -7.63
C LYS A 333 -14.44 8.22 -6.94
N VAL A 334 -13.24 8.05 -6.43
CA VAL A 334 -12.40 9.13 -5.90
C VAL A 334 -11.22 9.33 -6.82
N VAL A 335 -11.01 10.57 -7.23
CA VAL A 335 -9.81 11.02 -7.96
C VAL A 335 -9.23 12.17 -7.19
N ALA A 336 -7.97 12.05 -6.76
CA ALA A 336 -7.30 13.05 -5.95
C ALA A 336 -5.80 13.11 -6.22
N ASP A 337 -5.24 14.30 -6.00
CA ASP A 337 -3.81 14.57 -6.02
C ASP A 337 -3.35 15.09 -4.65
N VAL A 338 -2.27 14.54 -4.13
CA VAL A 338 -1.61 14.98 -2.90
C VAL A 338 -0.16 15.32 -3.21
N VAL A 339 0.23 16.57 -2.98
CA VAL A 339 1.59 17.04 -3.22
C VAL A 339 2.22 17.48 -1.90
N ARG A 340 3.26 16.79 -1.48
CA ARG A 340 4.07 17.18 -0.31
C ARG A 340 5.05 18.26 -0.74
N LEU A 341 4.85 19.50 -0.24
CA LEU A 341 5.46 20.71 -0.80
C LEU A 341 6.98 20.78 -0.66
N ASP A 342 7.53 20.15 0.36
CA ASP A 342 8.94 20.23 0.73
C ASP A 342 9.62 18.83 0.75
N LYS A 343 9.03 17.85 0.10
CA LYS A 343 9.52 16.48 0.07
C LYS A 343 9.99 16.03 -1.31
N GLY A 344 10.84 15.02 -1.29
CA GLY A 344 11.30 14.27 -2.45
C GLY A 344 10.76 12.84 -2.44
N HIS A 345 11.42 11.98 -3.19
CA HIS A 345 10.96 10.63 -3.54
C HIS A 345 10.98 9.63 -2.37
N THR A 346 11.94 9.75 -1.45
CA THR A 346 12.24 8.68 -0.48
C THR A 346 11.98 9.06 0.97
N GLU A 347 11.56 10.29 1.25
CA GLU A 347 11.15 10.66 2.60
C GLU A 347 9.80 10.04 2.93
N GLY A 348 9.74 9.28 4.02
CA GLY A 348 8.51 8.64 4.51
C GLY A 348 7.39 9.65 4.74
N LEU A 349 6.16 9.20 4.57
CA LEU A 349 4.99 10.06 4.69
C LEU A 349 4.76 10.48 6.14
N GLU A 350 4.44 11.74 6.31
CA GLU A 350 4.08 12.34 7.58
C GLU A 350 2.73 11.81 8.09
N PRO A 351 2.48 11.81 9.42
CA PRO A 351 1.28 11.20 9.98
C PRO A 351 -0.04 11.75 9.42
N LYS A 352 -0.20 13.08 9.33
CA LYS A 352 -1.46 13.65 8.83
C LYS A 352 -1.65 13.42 7.33
N VAL A 353 -0.57 13.43 6.56
CA VAL A 353 -0.62 13.07 5.12
C VAL A 353 -1.04 11.62 4.97
N THR A 354 -0.45 10.70 5.75
CA THR A 354 -0.83 9.28 5.75
C THR A 354 -2.31 9.11 6.10
N GLU A 355 -2.78 9.76 7.17
CA GLU A 355 -4.18 9.69 7.58
C GLU A 355 -5.12 10.24 6.51
N GLU A 356 -4.74 11.32 5.84
CA GLU A 356 -5.53 11.90 4.77
C GLU A 356 -5.67 10.96 3.57
N LEU A 357 -4.58 10.30 3.16
CA LEU A 357 -4.63 9.29 2.12
C LEU A 357 -5.58 8.14 2.50
N VAL A 358 -5.54 7.69 3.76
CA VAL A 358 -6.49 6.68 4.28
C VAL A 358 -7.93 7.17 4.17
N LYS A 359 -8.22 8.41 4.58
CA LYS A 359 -9.56 9.00 4.48
C LYS A 359 -10.06 9.08 3.04
N LEU A 360 -9.20 9.48 2.11
CA LEU A 360 -9.51 9.50 0.68
C LEU A 360 -9.81 8.09 0.15
N MET A 361 -9.00 7.09 0.53
CA MET A 361 -9.26 5.71 0.16
C MET A 361 -10.63 5.22 0.68
N LEU A 362 -10.95 5.53 1.94
CA LEU A 362 -12.19 5.10 2.59
C LEU A 362 -13.43 5.85 2.09
N SER A 363 -13.29 7.02 1.48
CA SER A 363 -14.38 7.77 0.89
C SER A 363 -14.84 7.20 -0.45
N ALA A 364 -14.03 6.34 -1.07
CA ALA A 364 -14.37 5.70 -2.32
C ALA A 364 -15.41 4.58 -2.11
N LYS A 365 -16.34 4.46 -3.07
CA LYS A 365 -17.25 3.33 -3.11
C LYS A 365 -16.47 2.06 -3.44
N GLY A 366 -16.46 1.12 -2.51
CA GLY A 366 -15.92 -0.22 -2.68
C GLY A 366 -16.96 -1.22 -3.20
N GLY A 367 -16.66 -2.51 -3.04
CA GLY A 367 -17.63 -3.57 -3.26
C GLY A 367 -17.41 -4.42 -4.49
N LYS A 368 -16.29 -4.31 -5.18
CA LYS A 368 -15.99 -5.15 -6.34
C LYS A 368 -15.84 -6.64 -5.97
N LEU A 369 -15.19 -6.94 -4.86
CA LEU A 369 -15.01 -8.32 -4.42
C LEU A 369 -16.34 -9.07 -4.21
N GLN A 370 -17.39 -8.37 -3.80
CA GLN A 370 -18.72 -8.97 -3.63
C GLN A 370 -19.39 -9.32 -4.97
N GLN A 371 -18.95 -8.71 -6.06
CA GLN A 371 -19.49 -8.92 -7.41
C GLN A 371 -18.75 -10.03 -8.17
N VAL A 372 -17.58 -10.43 -7.70
CA VAL A 372 -16.83 -11.55 -8.28
C VAL A 372 -17.51 -12.86 -7.90
N PRO A 373 -17.80 -13.77 -8.85
CA PRO A 373 -18.44 -15.07 -8.62
C PRO A 373 -17.73 -15.95 -7.59
#